data_e022e732308b6b892433623f861ce8db
#
_entry.id   e022e732308b6b892433623f861ce8db
#
_cell.length_a   1.000
_cell.length_b   1.000
_cell.length_c   1.000
_cell.angle_alpha   90.00
_cell.angle_beta   90.00
_cell.angle_gamma   90.00
#
_symmetry.space_group_name_H-M   'P 1'
#
loop_
_entity.id
_entity.type
_entity.pdbx_description
1 polymer ?
#
loop_
_entity_poly.entity_id
_entity_poly.type
_entity_poly.pdbx_seq_one_letter_code
_entity_poly.pdbx_strand_id
1 'polypeptide(L)'
;MERKKLAPGVFITTLDAEKFNRCRITIHLRYPALRRSATDAAVLPLVLERGYAGCPDMTELSRKLARLYGADLGVDQSSAGIDRVLTVDICGIKDRFALDGENLTREYADIAFGTIFEPYLIDGVFDPEAVRIEKESLARRLDAEFNNKRLYCVRQARRKFYGDSPAGIELGGYKSDLPNVTPQTLKAEYDRILSLASIDVMVQGADPALVEELLLQKLAGAARSPQRFAMPLAMPIIETQHFSEEIPGLTQAKLCMLFTRGTPEDLPSITVMRMAMSVFGGSTTSRLFRNVREKQSLCYYCGSSALRATGVMMVDSGVEPGREAQAEAAILKELNDLCTGPITEQEMDDCR
;
A
#
# COMPACT_ATOMS: atom_id res chain seq x y z
N MET A 1 -15.78 7.83 15.79
CA MET A 1 -14.47 7.15 15.74
C MET A 1 -13.77 7.37 17.07
N GLU A 2 -13.48 6.31 17.76
CA GLU A 2 -12.76 6.33 19.04
C GLU A 2 -11.48 5.49 18.90
N ARG A 3 -10.35 6.02 19.38
CA ARG A 3 -9.06 5.31 19.37
C ARG A 3 -8.52 5.21 20.79
N LYS A 4 -8.25 3.97 21.22
CA LYS A 4 -7.74 3.63 22.54
C LYS A 4 -6.36 2.99 22.43
N LYS A 5 -5.43 3.38 23.30
CA LYS A 5 -4.14 2.71 23.44
C LYS A 5 -4.29 1.57 24.46
N LEU A 6 -3.92 0.35 24.05
CA LEU A 6 -4.02 -0.85 24.89
C LEU A 6 -2.67 -1.20 25.54
N ALA A 7 -1.59 -1.03 24.80
CA ALA A 7 -0.23 -1.32 25.26
C ALA A 7 0.79 -0.44 24.48
N PRO A 8 2.08 -0.46 24.80
CA PRO A 8 3.09 0.20 24.01
C PRO A 8 3.02 -0.26 22.53
N GLY A 9 2.76 0.70 21.61
CA GLY A 9 2.63 0.44 20.18
C GLY A 9 1.40 -0.40 19.78
N VAL A 10 0.39 -0.57 20.65
CA VAL A 10 -0.85 -1.29 20.36
C VAL A 10 -2.04 -0.38 20.56
N PHE A 11 -2.87 -0.27 19.55
CA PHE A 11 -4.06 0.57 19.53
C PHE A 11 -5.26 -0.21 18.99
N ILE A 12 -6.45 0.13 19.48
CA ILE A 12 -7.73 -0.26 18.90
C ILE A 12 -8.50 0.99 18.49
N THR A 13 -9.10 0.96 17.31
CA THR A 13 -9.89 2.06 16.76
C THR A 13 -11.28 1.55 16.42
N THR A 14 -12.29 2.09 17.07
CA THR A 14 -13.69 1.73 16.82
C THR A 14 -14.35 2.75 15.91
N LEU A 15 -15.03 2.23 14.88
CA LEU A 15 -15.80 3.00 13.92
C LEU A 15 -17.29 2.66 14.06
N ASP A 16 -18.11 3.70 14.09
CA ASP A 16 -19.55 3.50 13.98
C ASP A 16 -19.93 2.94 12.61
N ALA A 17 -20.73 1.91 12.64
CA ALA A 17 -21.14 1.15 11.45
C ALA A 17 -22.62 0.75 11.49
N GLU A 18 -23.47 1.44 12.22
CA GLU A 18 -24.90 1.08 12.38
C GLU A 18 -25.61 0.96 11.03
N LYS A 19 -25.30 1.85 10.08
CA LYS A 19 -25.88 1.86 8.74
C LYS A 19 -25.48 0.70 7.83
N PHE A 20 -24.44 -0.08 8.21
CA PHE A 20 -23.96 -1.20 7.41
C PHE A 20 -24.42 -2.54 7.98
N ASN A 21 -24.69 -3.49 7.11
CA ASN A 21 -25.05 -4.87 7.49
C ASN A 21 -23.83 -5.77 7.71
N ARG A 22 -22.67 -5.35 7.24
CA ARG A 22 -21.40 -6.06 7.44
C ARG A 22 -20.59 -5.44 8.56
N CYS A 23 -19.77 -6.28 9.19
CA CYS A 23 -18.73 -5.87 10.11
C CYS A 23 -17.36 -6.16 9.48
N ARG A 24 -16.33 -5.50 10.01
CA ARG A 24 -14.95 -5.65 9.57
C ARG A 24 -14.00 -5.53 10.75
N ILE A 25 -13.01 -6.40 10.79
CA ILE A 25 -11.87 -6.31 11.71
C ILE A 25 -10.62 -6.23 10.83
N THR A 26 -9.87 -5.14 10.95
CA THR A 26 -8.64 -4.93 10.17
C THR A 26 -7.47 -4.73 11.12
N ILE A 27 -6.40 -5.50 10.95
CA ILE A 27 -5.17 -5.44 11.74
C ILE A 27 -4.08 -4.84 10.86
N HIS A 28 -3.52 -3.71 11.27
CA HIS A 28 -2.40 -3.06 10.61
C HIS A 28 -1.15 -3.21 11.46
N LEU A 29 -0.12 -3.85 10.91
CA LEU A 29 1.22 -3.92 11.48
C LEU A 29 2.13 -3.00 10.68
N ARG A 30 2.42 -1.81 11.23
CA ARG A 30 3.34 -0.86 10.60
C ARG A 30 4.75 -1.09 11.11
N TYR A 31 5.71 -1.26 10.20
CA TYR A 31 7.10 -1.58 10.51
C TYR A 31 8.07 -0.93 9.50
N PRO A 32 9.37 -0.73 9.87
CA PRO A 32 10.36 -0.15 8.97
C PRO A 32 10.65 -1.08 7.80
N ALA A 33 10.68 -0.52 6.58
CA ALA A 33 11.13 -1.24 5.40
C ALA A 33 12.64 -1.47 5.45
N LEU A 34 13.10 -2.67 5.08
CA LEU A 34 14.52 -3.01 4.94
C LEU A 34 14.76 -3.63 3.55
N ARG A 35 15.79 -3.13 2.84
CA ARG A 35 16.11 -3.64 1.49
C ARG A 35 16.44 -5.14 1.51
N ARG A 36 17.19 -5.59 2.52
CA ARG A 36 17.66 -6.98 2.63
C ARG A 36 16.55 -8.02 2.82
N SER A 37 15.41 -7.63 3.38
CA SER A 37 14.26 -8.51 3.62
C SER A 37 13.00 -8.09 2.86
N ALA A 38 13.14 -7.18 1.88
CA ALA A 38 12.00 -6.67 1.11
C ALA A 38 11.25 -7.76 0.36
N THR A 39 11.96 -8.79 -0.11
CA THR A 39 11.37 -9.90 -0.86
C THR A 39 10.72 -10.93 0.07
N ASP A 40 11.31 -11.21 1.25
CA ASP A 40 10.64 -11.98 2.30
C ASP A 40 9.34 -11.30 2.73
N ALA A 41 9.39 -9.99 2.97
CA ALA A 41 8.20 -9.20 3.34
C ALA A 41 7.12 -9.19 2.24
N ALA A 42 7.50 -9.30 0.96
CA ALA A 42 6.54 -9.38 -0.15
C ALA A 42 5.93 -10.79 -0.31
N VAL A 43 6.65 -11.85 0.08
CA VAL A 43 6.14 -13.24 0.09
C VAL A 43 5.26 -13.51 1.30
N LEU A 44 5.56 -12.87 2.44
CA LEU A 44 4.92 -13.16 3.73
C LEU A 44 3.37 -13.08 3.69
N PRO A 45 2.73 -12.01 3.18
CA PRO A 45 1.26 -11.95 3.13
C PRO A 45 0.65 -13.09 2.32
N LEU A 46 1.30 -13.52 1.24
CA LEU A 46 0.81 -14.60 0.38
C LEU A 46 0.82 -15.95 1.11
N VAL A 47 1.84 -16.18 1.94
CA VAL A 47 1.94 -17.42 2.73
C VAL A 47 0.97 -17.38 3.92
N LEU A 48 0.82 -16.22 4.60
CA LEU A 48 -0.11 -16.08 5.72
C LEU A 48 -1.58 -16.26 5.30
N GLU A 49 -1.96 -15.85 4.10
CA GLU A 49 -3.32 -15.99 3.57
C GLU A 49 -3.73 -17.45 3.33
N ARG A 50 -2.77 -18.37 3.25
CA ARG A 50 -3.04 -19.79 3.01
C ARG A 50 -3.67 -20.53 4.18
N GLY A 51 -3.45 -20.05 5.41
CA GLY A 51 -3.98 -20.67 6.63
C GLY A 51 -3.21 -20.28 7.88
N TYR A 52 -3.68 -20.76 9.00
CA TYR A 52 -3.09 -20.54 10.31
C TYR A 52 -3.14 -21.82 11.15
N ALA A 53 -2.53 -21.85 12.34
CA ALA A 53 -2.43 -23.08 13.16
C ALA A 53 -3.78 -23.76 13.43
N GLY A 54 -4.84 -22.97 13.64
CA GLY A 54 -6.21 -23.48 13.85
C GLY A 54 -6.92 -23.94 12.57
N CYS A 55 -6.39 -23.61 11.39
CA CYS A 55 -6.94 -23.99 10.08
C CYS A 55 -5.81 -23.93 9.03
N PRO A 56 -4.94 -24.97 8.96
CA PRO A 56 -3.71 -24.94 8.20
C PRO A 56 -3.88 -25.12 6.68
N ASP A 57 -5.02 -25.68 6.27
CA ASP A 57 -5.31 -25.96 4.86
C ASP A 57 -6.19 -24.87 4.24
N MET A 58 -5.77 -24.36 3.09
CA MET A 58 -6.46 -23.28 2.36
C MET A 58 -7.90 -23.68 1.97
N THR A 59 -8.14 -24.95 1.67
CA THR A 59 -9.47 -25.46 1.33
C THR A 59 -10.36 -25.49 2.57
N GLU A 60 -9.82 -25.91 3.72
CA GLU A 60 -10.54 -25.89 5.00
C GLU A 60 -10.86 -24.48 5.44
N LEU A 61 -9.89 -23.55 5.31
CA LEU A 61 -10.11 -22.13 5.60
C LEU A 61 -11.22 -21.55 4.70
N SER A 62 -11.19 -21.82 3.41
CA SER A 62 -12.24 -21.38 2.48
C SER A 62 -13.61 -21.95 2.86
N ARG A 63 -13.68 -23.23 3.27
CA ARG A 63 -14.92 -23.84 3.78
C ARG A 63 -15.39 -23.20 5.09
N LYS A 64 -14.47 -22.89 6.01
CA LYS A 64 -14.78 -22.18 7.26
C LYS A 64 -15.36 -20.79 6.95
N LEU A 65 -14.72 -20.01 6.09
CA LEU A 65 -15.22 -18.70 5.66
C LEU A 65 -16.59 -18.79 4.97
N ALA A 66 -16.82 -19.80 4.13
CA ALA A 66 -18.12 -20.04 3.50
C ALA A 66 -19.22 -20.33 4.53
N ARG A 67 -18.94 -21.15 5.56
CA ARG A 67 -19.88 -21.43 6.67
C ARG A 67 -20.17 -20.18 7.51
N LEU A 68 -19.22 -19.25 7.59
CA LEU A 68 -19.40 -17.96 8.24
C LEU A 68 -20.07 -16.93 7.30
N TYR A 69 -21.07 -17.39 6.57
CA TYR A 69 -21.91 -16.57 5.67
C TYR A 69 -21.15 -15.90 4.53
N GLY A 70 -20.11 -16.56 4.04
CA GLY A 70 -19.26 -15.99 2.98
C GLY A 70 -18.42 -14.83 3.49
N ALA A 71 -17.82 -14.98 4.66
CA ALA A 71 -16.82 -14.03 5.15
C ALA A 71 -15.61 -14.02 4.22
N ASP A 72 -15.00 -12.85 4.09
CA ASP A 72 -13.84 -12.61 3.25
C ASP A 72 -12.62 -12.29 4.12
N LEU A 73 -11.51 -13.00 3.88
CA LEU A 73 -10.22 -12.79 4.53
C LEU A 73 -9.21 -12.34 3.48
N GLY A 74 -8.51 -11.25 3.74
CA GLY A 74 -7.42 -10.78 2.90
C GLY A 74 -6.17 -10.49 3.72
N VAL A 75 -5.02 -10.81 3.16
CA VAL A 75 -3.71 -10.44 3.71
C VAL A 75 -2.92 -9.69 2.66
N ASP A 76 -2.55 -8.46 2.94
CA ASP A 76 -1.89 -7.59 1.97
C ASP A 76 -0.77 -6.77 2.60
N GLN A 77 0.10 -6.23 1.76
CA GLN A 77 1.16 -5.32 2.15
C GLN A 77 1.06 -4.00 1.38
N SER A 78 1.17 -2.90 2.10
CA SER A 78 1.17 -1.56 1.54
C SER A 78 2.34 -0.71 2.04
N SER A 79 2.50 0.48 1.47
CA SER A 79 3.48 1.47 1.90
C SER A 79 2.82 2.59 2.69
N ALA A 80 3.41 2.96 3.83
CA ALA A 80 3.05 4.15 4.59
C ALA A 80 4.30 5.06 4.68
N GLY A 81 4.59 5.76 3.61
CA GLY A 81 5.82 6.52 3.47
C GLY A 81 7.03 5.63 3.22
N ILE A 82 7.97 5.69 4.15
CA ILE A 82 9.16 4.84 4.17
C ILE A 82 8.93 3.51 4.89
N ASP A 83 7.78 3.37 5.57
CA ASP A 83 7.43 2.16 6.29
C ASP A 83 6.58 1.23 5.43
N ARG A 84 6.42 0.00 5.91
CA ARG A 84 5.49 -1.00 5.39
C ARG A 84 4.35 -1.22 6.38
N VAL A 85 3.21 -1.59 5.84
CA VAL A 85 2.05 -2.01 6.62
C VAL A 85 1.63 -3.38 6.11
N LEU A 86 1.79 -4.39 6.95
CA LEU A 86 1.15 -5.69 6.74
C LEU A 86 -0.27 -5.58 7.29
N THR A 87 -1.25 -5.91 6.47
CA THR A 87 -2.67 -5.82 6.81
C THR A 87 -3.30 -7.19 6.76
N VAL A 88 -4.02 -7.56 7.82
CA VAL A 88 -4.97 -8.67 7.82
C VAL A 88 -6.35 -8.07 7.96
N ASP A 89 -7.24 -8.40 7.06
CA ASP A 89 -8.60 -7.86 7.01
C ASP A 89 -9.62 -8.99 6.90
N ILE A 90 -10.61 -9.01 7.79
CA ILE A 90 -11.75 -9.92 7.69
C ILE A 90 -13.05 -9.13 7.69
N CYS A 91 -13.95 -9.50 6.77
CA CYS A 91 -15.23 -8.85 6.59
C CYS A 91 -16.35 -9.88 6.43
N GLY A 92 -17.41 -9.76 7.24
CA GLY A 92 -18.56 -10.64 7.18
C GLY A 92 -19.84 -9.94 7.60
N ILE A 93 -20.93 -10.68 7.80
CA ILE A 93 -22.18 -10.14 8.34
C ILE A 93 -22.05 -9.90 9.85
N LYS A 94 -22.88 -8.99 10.40
CA LYS A 94 -22.90 -8.74 11.86
C LYS A 94 -23.57 -9.88 12.61
N ASP A 95 -23.21 -10.07 13.90
CA ASP A 95 -23.75 -11.09 14.80
C ASP A 95 -25.28 -11.14 14.80
N ARG A 96 -25.96 -9.97 14.75
CA ARG A 96 -27.44 -9.90 14.72
C ARG A 96 -28.10 -10.56 13.51
N PHE A 97 -27.32 -10.92 12.48
CA PHE A 97 -27.80 -11.60 11.27
C PHE A 97 -27.43 -13.07 11.24
N ALA A 98 -26.76 -13.58 12.27
CA ALA A 98 -26.47 -14.99 12.42
C ALA A 98 -27.78 -15.76 12.63
N LEU A 99 -27.97 -16.88 11.91
CA LEU A 99 -29.21 -17.65 11.93
C LEU A 99 -29.35 -18.52 13.19
N ASP A 100 -28.22 -19.07 13.64
CA ASP A 100 -28.16 -20.01 14.76
C ASP A 100 -27.60 -19.36 16.04
N GLY A 101 -27.50 -18.02 16.07
CA GLY A 101 -27.02 -17.27 17.22
C GLY A 101 -25.51 -17.38 17.46
N GLU A 102 -24.75 -17.69 16.43
CA GLU A 102 -23.28 -17.76 16.49
C GLU A 102 -22.70 -16.39 16.82
N ASN A 103 -21.63 -16.37 17.61
CA ASN A 103 -20.83 -15.17 17.83
C ASN A 103 -19.84 -14.98 16.68
N LEU A 104 -20.29 -14.33 15.60
CA LEU A 104 -19.49 -14.10 14.40
C LEU A 104 -18.30 -13.18 14.67
N THR A 105 -18.46 -12.19 15.57
CA THR A 105 -17.33 -11.34 16.00
C THR A 105 -16.18 -12.18 16.53
N ARG A 106 -16.44 -13.18 17.37
CA ARG A 106 -15.41 -14.08 17.90
C ARG A 106 -14.75 -14.89 16.79
N GLU A 107 -15.55 -15.51 15.92
CA GLU A 107 -15.06 -16.32 14.81
C GLU A 107 -14.15 -15.48 13.87
N TYR A 108 -14.56 -14.25 13.54
CA TYR A 108 -13.77 -13.37 12.71
C TYR A 108 -12.47 -12.93 13.41
N ALA A 109 -12.54 -12.57 14.69
CA ALA A 109 -11.35 -12.21 15.46
C ALA A 109 -10.38 -13.37 15.59
N ASP A 110 -10.87 -14.60 15.85
CA ASP A 110 -10.04 -15.80 15.95
C ASP A 110 -9.33 -16.11 14.63
N ILE A 111 -10.01 -15.95 13.49
CA ILE A 111 -9.39 -16.13 12.18
C ILE A 111 -8.33 -15.05 11.93
N ALA A 112 -8.68 -13.77 12.10
CA ALA A 112 -7.76 -12.66 11.83
C ALA A 112 -6.53 -12.68 12.74
N PHE A 113 -6.73 -12.92 14.03
CA PHE A 113 -5.62 -13.02 14.99
C PHE A 113 -4.82 -14.33 14.82
N GLY A 114 -5.49 -15.44 14.49
CA GLY A 114 -4.83 -16.68 14.14
C GLY A 114 -3.90 -16.50 12.96
N THR A 115 -4.37 -15.87 11.90
CA THR A 115 -3.58 -15.60 10.68
C THR A 115 -2.29 -14.82 10.97
N ILE A 116 -2.34 -13.82 11.88
CA ILE A 116 -1.17 -12.96 12.14
C ILE A 116 -0.33 -13.42 13.33
N PHE A 117 -0.92 -13.98 14.38
CA PHE A 117 -0.19 -14.32 15.60
C PHE A 117 0.09 -15.82 15.78
N GLU A 118 -0.64 -16.66 15.05
CA GLU A 118 -0.52 -18.13 15.11
C GLU A 118 -0.46 -18.72 13.69
N PRO A 119 0.52 -18.29 12.86
CA PRO A 119 0.64 -18.81 11.50
C PRO A 119 0.90 -20.33 11.52
N TYR A 120 0.51 -21.01 10.43
CA TYR A 120 0.83 -22.41 10.29
C TYR A 120 2.33 -22.60 10.08
N LEU A 121 2.99 -23.36 10.98
CA LEU A 121 4.42 -23.62 10.95
C LEU A 121 4.67 -25.15 11.01
N ILE A 122 5.70 -25.61 10.30
CA ILE A 122 6.24 -26.96 10.37
C ILE A 122 7.65 -26.87 10.95
N ASP A 123 7.89 -27.56 12.04
CA ASP A 123 9.19 -27.53 12.75
C ASP A 123 9.67 -26.10 13.09
N GLY A 124 8.71 -25.20 13.40
CA GLY A 124 8.99 -23.83 13.81
C GLY A 124 9.27 -22.85 12.67
N VAL A 125 9.16 -23.24 11.39
CA VAL A 125 9.29 -22.40 10.21
C VAL A 125 8.06 -22.52 9.31
N PHE A 126 7.90 -21.62 8.35
CA PHE A 126 6.78 -21.70 7.39
C PHE A 126 6.87 -22.98 6.54
N ASP A 127 5.71 -23.52 6.13
CA ASP A 127 5.65 -24.69 5.27
C ASP A 127 6.47 -24.48 3.98
N PRO A 128 7.49 -25.32 3.73
CA PRO A 128 8.35 -25.20 2.56
C PRO A 128 7.59 -25.23 1.23
N GLU A 129 6.52 -26.00 1.14
CA GLU A 129 5.72 -26.09 -0.07
C GLU A 129 4.88 -24.83 -0.30
N ALA A 130 4.29 -24.28 0.75
CA ALA A 130 3.60 -23.00 0.68
C ALA A 130 4.55 -21.88 0.24
N VAL A 131 5.75 -21.80 0.82
CA VAL A 131 6.78 -20.83 0.44
C VAL A 131 7.18 -21.01 -1.02
N ARG A 132 7.39 -22.23 -1.51
CA ARG A 132 7.73 -22.52 -2.90
C ARG A 132 6.65 -22.00 -3.87
N ILE A 133 5.40 -22.35 -3.60
CA ILE A 133 4.26 -21.95 -4.44
C ILE A 133 4.14 -20.43 -4.51
N GLU A 134 4.22 -19.75 -3.37
CA GLU A 134 4.03 -18.30 -3.33
C GLU A 134 5.23 -17.52 -3.91
N LYS A 135 6.45 -18.05 -3.82
CA LYS A 135 7.60 -17.53 -4.56
C LYS A 135 7.38 -17.58 -6.08
N GLU A 136 6.88 -18.69 -6.59
CA GLU A 136 6.55 -18.83 -8.01
C GLU A 136 5.41 -17.89 -8.44
N SER A 137 4.40 -17.74 -7.58
CA SER A 137 3.30 -16.79 -7.78
C SER A 137 3.83 -15.36 -7.85
N LEU A 138 4.68 -14.96 -6.91
CA LEU A 138 5.30 -13.64 -6.89
C LEU A 138 6.21 -13.42 -8.12
N ALA A 139 7.00 -14.43 -8.51
CA ALA A 139 7.83 -14.33 -9.72
C ALA A 139 6.99 -14.02 -10.97
N ARG A 140 5.86 -14.73 -11.16
CA ARG A 140 4.94 -14.47 -12.27
C ARG A 140 4.33 -13.07 -12.21
N ARG A 141 3.98 -12.58 -11.01
CA ARG A 141 3.47 -11.20 -10.83
C ARG A 141 4.52 -10.16 -11.22
N LEU A 142 5.76 -10.35 -10.78
CA LEU A 142 6.87 -9.43 -11.12
C LEU A 142 7.17 -9.43 -12.63
N ASP A 143 7.10 -10.59 -13.29
CA ASP A 143 7.24 -10.66 -14.75
C ASP A 143 6.08 -9.99 -15.49
N ALA A 144 4.85 -10.17 -14.99
CA ALA A 144 3.67 -9.56 -15.59
C ALA A 144 3.65 -8.02 -15.47
N GLU A 145 4.32 -7.44 -14.46
CA GLU A 145 4.43 -6.00 -14.31
C GLU A 145 5.05 -5.29 -15.50
N PHE A 146 6.02 -5.92 -16.16
CA PHE A 146 6.62 -5.38 -17.39
C PHE A 146 5.59 -5.22 -18.51
N ASN A 147 4.50 -5.97 -18.52
CA ASN A 147 3.45 -5.85 -19.53
C ASN A 147 2.66 -4.52 -19.39
N ASN A 148 2.59 -3.96 -18.20
CA ASN A 148 2.00 -2.62 -17.99
C ASN A 148 3.11 -1.55 -18.08
N LYS A 149 3.37 -1.07 -19.29
CA LYS A 149 4.44 -0.11 -19.57
C LYS A 149 4.33 1.21 -18.82
N ARG A 150 3.09 1.65 -18.49
CA ARG A 150 2.87 2.84 -17.65
C ARG A 150 3.36 2.60 -16.23
N LEU A 151 2.94 1.50 -15.59
CA LEU A 151 3.38 1.17 -14.23
C LEU A 151 4.88 0.90 -14.18
N TYR A 152 5.42 0.24 -15.19
CA TYR A 152 6.86 0.02 -15.34
C TYR A 152 7.64 1.35 -15.36
N CYS A 153 7.24 2.30 -16.20
CA CYS A 153 7.86 3.63 -16.27
C CYS A 153 7.81 4.36 -14.92
N VAL A 154 6.65 4.41 -14.29
CA VAL A 154 6.47 5.05 -12.97
C VAL A 154 7.36 4.39 -11.91
N ARG A 155 7.48 3.07 -11.93
CA ARG A 155 8.34 2.33 -11.00
C ARG A 155 9.81 2.64 -11.23
N GLN A 156 10.28 2.61 -12.49
CA GLN A 156 11.66 2.97 -12.82
C GLN A 156 11.98 4.41 -12.42
N ALA A 157 11.08 5.36 -12.69
CA ALA A 157 11.24 6.76 -12.28
C ALA A 157 11.36 6.87 -10.76
N ARG A 158 10.48 6.23 -9.99
CA ARG A 158 10.55 6.22 -8.52
C ARG A 158 11.85 5.59 -8.01
N ARG A 159 12.26 4.48 -8.61
CA ARG A 159 13.50 3.79 -8.23
C ARG A 159 14.73 4.67 -8.44
N LYS A 160 14.80 5.38 -9.58
CA LYS A 160 15.87 6.34 -9.87
C LYS A 160 15.84 7.53 -8.93
N PHE A 161 14.65 8.07 -8.66
CA PHE A 161 14.43 9.24 -7.83
C PHE A 161 14.78 9.00 -6.35
N TYR A 162 14.31 7.89 -5.78
CA TYR A 162 14.52 7.59 -4.36
C TYR A 162 15.85 6.89 -4.08
N GLY A 163 16.48 6.27 -5.10
CA GLY A 163 17.73 5.54 -4.95
C GLY A 163 17.70 4.52 -3.82
N ASP A 164 18.72 4.53 -2.98
CA ASP A 164 18.88 3.63 -1.84
C ASP A 164 18.08 4.05 -0.58
N SER A 165 17.29 5.12 -0.67
CA SER A 165 16.44 5.51 0.46
C SER A 165 15.35 4.48 0.74
N PRO A 166 14.84 4.39 1.98
CA PRO A 166 13.74 3.46 2.29
C PRO A 166 12.49 3.63 1.41
N ALA A 167 12.25 4.84 0.86
CA ALA A 167 11.16 5.11 -0.07
C ALA A 167 11.35 4.46 -1.45
N GLY A 168 12.61 4.15 -1.82
CA GLY A 168 13.00 3.45 -3.05
C GLY A 168 12.89 1.93 -2.97
N ILE A 169 12.69 1.36 -1.78
CA ILE A 169 12.54 -0.08 -1.61
C ILE A 169 11.24 -0.54 -2.27
N GLU A 170 11.34 -1.52 -3.18
CA GLU A 170 10.18 -2.05 -3.89
C GLU A 170 9.22 -2.78 -2.95
N LEU A 171 7.92 -2.46 -3.06
CA LEU A 171 6.87 -3.10 -2.26
C LEU A 171 6.73 -4.59 -2.63
N GLY A 172 6.80 -4.91 -3.91
CA GLY A 172 6.71 -6.29 -4.42
C GLY A 172 8.01 -7.09 -4.27
N GLY A 173 9.04 -6.55 -3.61
CA GLY A 173 10.36 -7.20 -3.53
C GLY A 173 11.10 -7.19 -4.85
N TYR A 174 12.08 -8.07 -4.99
CA TYR A 174 12.98 -8.11 -6.13
C TYR A 174 13.08 -9.53 -6.67
N LYS A 175 12.94 -9.70 -7.98
CA LYS A 175 13.02 -11.02 -8.62
C LYS A 175 14.38 -11.69 -8.39
N SER A 176 15.46 -10.90 -8.37
CA SER A 176 16.83 -11.39 -8.09
C SER A 176 16.98 -12.02 -6.71
N ASP A 177 16.15 -11.61 -5.75
CA ASP A 177 16.28 -12.05 -4.35
C ASP A 177 15.42 -13.29 -4.05
N LEU A 178 14.46 -13.63 -4.93
CA LEU A 178 13.57 -14.79 -4.75
C LEU A 178 14.30 -16.11 -4.46
N PRO A 179 15.44 -16.43 -5.10
CA PRO A 179 16.17 -17.64 -4.76
C PRO A 179 16.59 -17.74 -3.29
N ASN A 180 16.83 -16.59 -2.65
CA ASN A 180 17.29 -16.51 -1.25
C ASN A 180 16.15 -16.56 -0.23
N VAL A 181 14.90 -16.43 -0.65
CA VAL A 181 13.74 -16.58 0.25
C VAL A 181 13.55 -18.04 0.59
N THR A 182 13.63 -18.36 1.87
CA THR A 182 13.47 -19.70 2.44
C THR A 182 12.44 -19.68 3.57
N PRO A 183 11.93 -20.84 4.03
CA PRO A 183 11.08 -20.90 5.23
C PRO A 183 11.69 -20.22 6.45
N GLN A 184 13.01 -20.33 6.61
CA GLN A 184 13.77 -19.76 7.73
C GLN A 184 13.89 -18.23 7.62
N THR A 185 14.26 -17.71 6.42
CA THR A 185 14.38 -16.24 6.23
C THR A 185 13.01 -15.58 6.34
N LEU A 186 11.96 -16.22 5.82
CA LEU A 186 10.58 -15.74 5.93
C LEU A 186 10.13 -15.71 7.40
N LYS A 187 10.46 -16.75 8.20
CA LYS A 187 10.16 -16.78 9.63
C LYS A 187 10.92 -15.68 10.39
N ALA A 188 12.19 -15.47 10.07
CA ALA A 188 12.98 -14.41 10.68
C ALA A 188 12.40 -13.02 10.39
N GLU A 189 11.93 -12.76 9.17
CA GLU A 189 11.27 -11.51 8.82
C GLU A 189 9.91 -11.35 9.52
N TYR A 190 9.11 -12.40 9.60
CA TYR A 190 7.87 -12.42 10.35
C TYR A 190 8.12 -12.07 11.83
N ASP A 191 9.10 -12.70 12.49
CA ASP A 191 9.43 -12.43 13.90
C ASP A 191 9.90 -10.99 14.10
N ARG A 192 10.70 -10.47 13.16
CA ARG A 192 11.12 -9.08 13.16
C ARG A 192 9.93 -8.13 13.08
N ILE A 193 8.99 -8.41 12.17
CA ILE A 193 7.77 -7.60 12.02
C ILE A 193 6.97 -7.60 13.32
N LEU A 194 6.68 -8.75 13.91
CA LEU A 194 5.92 -8.84 15.15
C LEU A 194 6.60 -8.11 16.32
N SER A 195 7.93 -8.19 16.41
CA SER A 195 8.69 -7.52 17.46
C SER A 195 8.65 -6.00 17.34
N LEU A 196 8.79 -5.45 16.13
CA LEU A 196 9.02 -4.03 15.91
C LEU A 196 7.75 -3.24 15.50
N ALA A 197 6.72 -3.91 15.00
CA ALA A 197 5.57 -3.24 14.44
C ALA A 197 4.76 -2.48 15.50
N SER A 198 4.24 -1.31 15.12
CA SER A 198 3.06 -0.75 15.76
C SER A 198 1.83 -1.47 15.22
N ILE A 199 0.96 -1.92 16.12
CA ILE A 199 -0.29 -2.61 15.80
C ILE A 199 -1.45 -1.65 16.00
N ASP A 200 -2.29 -1.50 14.98
CA ASP A 200 -3.55 -0.76 15.05
C ASP A 200 -4.67 -1.67 14.56
N VAL A 201 -5.61 -2.02 15.44
CA VAL A 201 -6.76 -2.86 15.14
C VAL A 201 -7.96 -1.95 14.94
N MET A 202 -8.54 -1.97 13.74
CA MET A 202 -9.75 -1.22 13.42
C MET A 202 -10.95 -2.16 13.50
N VAL A 203 -11.95 -1.78 14.29
CA VAL A 203 -13.19 -2.54 14.49
C VAL A 203 -14.36 -1.72 13.97
N GLN A 204 -15.07 -2.28 13.02
CA GLN A 204 -16.23 -1.66 12.41
C GLN A 204 -17.42 -2.60 12.47
N GLY A 205 -18.41 -2.30 13.31
CA GLY A 205 -19.68 -3.06 13.38
C GLY A 205 -19.60 -4.44 14.02
N ALA A 206 -18.44 -4.84 14.54
CA ALA A 206 -18.21 -5.98 15.43
C ALA A 206 -18.16 -5.50 16.88
N ASP A 207 -18.24 -6.41 17.87
CA ASP A 207 -18.10 -6.07 19.29
C ASP A 207 -16.66 -5.66 19.63
N PRO A 208 -16.37 -4.39 19.91
CA PRO A 208 -15.01 -3.93 20.14
C PRO A 208 -14.45 -4.41 21.48
N ALA A 209 -15.27 -4.67 22.48
CA ALA A 209 -14.81 -5.14 23.78
C ALA A 209 -14.30 -6.58 23.69
N LEU A 210 -15.01 -7.44 22.95
CA LEU A 210 -14.59 -8.80 22.68
C LEU A 210 -13.30 -8.84 21.83
N VAL A 211 -13.20 -8.00 20.79
CA VAL A 211 -11.97 -7.91 19.97
C VAL A 211 -10.78 -7.43 20.79
N GLU A 212 -10.98 -6.44 21.69
CA GLU A 212 -9.94 -5.96 22.62
C GLU A 212 -9.45 -7.10 23.53
N GLU A 213 -10.37 -7.83 24.16
CA GLU A 213 -10.06 -8.96 25.04
C GLU A 213 -9.21 -10.01 24.32
N LEU A 214 -9.66 -10.45 23.15
CA LEU A 214 -8.98 -11.47 22.35
C LEU A 214 -7.60 -10.99 21.86
N LEU A 215 -7.47 -9.73 21.47
CA LEU A 215 -6.18 -9.15 21.09
C LEU A 215 -5.19 -9.16 22.26
N LEU A 216 -5.63 -8.75 23.45
CA LEU A 216 -4.77 -8.74 24.64
C LEU A 216 -4.34 -10.15 25.05
N GLN A 217 -5.21 -11.14 24.92
CA GLN A 217 -4.88 -12.55 25.13
C GLN A 217 -3.76 -13.02 24.16
N LYS A 218 -3.86 -12.67 22.87
CA LYS A 218 -2.85 -13.06 21.85
C LYS A 218 -1.51 -12.33 22.06
N LEU A 219 -1.51 -11.16 22.65
CA LEU A 219 -0.29 -10.39 22.92
C LEU A 219 0.32 -10.69 24.31
N ALA A 220 -0.36 -11.47 25.16
CA ALA A 220 0.12 -11.79 26.49
C ALA A 220 1.47 -12.51 26.43
N GLY A 221 2.49 -11.98 27.12
CA GLY A 221 3.84 -12.55 27.17
C GLY A 221 4.70 -12.31 25.92
N ALA A 222 4.20 -11.65 24.88
CA ALA A 222 4.99 -11.33 23.70
C ALA A 222 6.04 -10.25 24.02
N ALA A 223 7.32 -10.55 23.84
CA ALA A 223 8.41 -9.59 23.95
C ALA A 223 8.41 -8.69 22.70
N ARG A 224 7.93 -7.45 22.84
CA ARG A 224 7.82 -6.48 21.74
C ARG A 224 8.58 -5.20 22.06
N SER A 225 9.19 -4.62 21.05
CA SER A 225 9.89 -3.33 21.11
C SER A 225 9.42 -2.45 19.95
N PRO A 226 8.17 -1.95 20.00
CA PRO A 226 7.60 -1.18 18.89
C PRO A 226 8.42 0.06 18.60
N GLN A 227 8.80 0.24 17.34
CA GLN A 227 9.54 1.42 16.91
C GLN A 227 8.61 2.62 16.77
N ARG A 228 9.12 3.81 17.10
CA ARG A 228 8.47 5.07 16.72
C ARG A 228 8.73 5.34 15.26
N PHE A 229 7.67 5.65 14.53
CA PHE A 229 7.78 5.98 13.12
C PHE A 229 8.22 7.44 12.97
N ALA A 230 9.20 7.67 12.09
CA ALA A 230 9.56 9.00 11.70
C ALA A 230 8.43 9.65 10.88
N MET A 231 8.30 10.96 10.99
CA MET A 231 7.44 11.77 10.13
C MET A 231 7.86 11.62 8.66
N PRO A 232 7.03 12.08 7.70
CA PRO A 232 7.29 11.89 6.28
C PRO A 232 8.73 12.27 5.91
N LEU A 233 9.36 11.42 5.11
CA LEU A 233 10.67 11.70 4.55
C LEU A 233 10.52 12.86 3.56
N ALA A 234 11.05 14.02 3.91
CA ALA A 234 11.23 15.07 2.92
C ALA A 234 12.38 14.67 1.99
N MET A 235 12.09 14.67 0.70
CA MET A 235 13.14 14.51 -0.30
C MET A 235 13.86 15.86 -0.49
N PRO A 236 15.20 15.88 -0.42
CA PRO A 236 15.94 17.11 -0.67
C PRO A 236 15.69 17.63 -2.09
N ILE A 237 15.88 18.93 -2.28
CA ILE A 237 15.95 19.51 -3.62
C ILE A 237 17.18 18.95 -4.30
N ILE A 238 17.01 18.37 -5.48
CA ILE A 238 18.09 17.81 -6.29
C ILE A 238 18.12 18.49 -7.66
N GLU A 239 19.26 18.44 -8.31
CA GLU A 239 19.36 18.86 -9.71
C GLU A 239 18.50 17.97 -10.61
N THR A 240 17.98 18.57 -11.70
CA THR A 240 17.20 17.82 -12.68
C THR A 240 18.06 16.73 -13.31
N GLN A 241 17.53 15.51 -13.33
CA GLN A 241 18.15 14.34 -13.92
C GLN A 241 17.20 13.70 -14.94
N HIS A 242 17.74 13.31 -16.09
CA HIS A 242 16.98 12.64 -17.14
C HIS A 242 17.46 11.20 -17.30
N PHE A 243 16.52 10.28 -17.38
CA PHE A 243 16.77 8.86 -17.64
C PHE A 243 15.88 8.39 -18.78
N SER A 244 16.43 7.65 -19.71
CA SER A 244 15.67 7.03 -20.81
C SER A 244 16.00 5.54 -20.92
N GLU A 245 15.05 4.78 -21.39
CA GLU A 245 15.19 3.36 -21.72
C GLU A 245 14.41 3.10 -23.02
N GLU A 246 15.09 2.57 -24.03
CA GLU A 246 14.44 2.14 -25.26
C GLU A 246 13.89 0.73 -25.11
N ILE A 247 12.59 0.57 -25.37
CA ILE A 247 11.90 -0.72 -25.39
C ILE A 247 11.33 -0.93 -26.80
N PRO A 248 11.91 -1.87 -27.58
CA PRO A 248 11.45 -2.12 -28.94
C PRO A 248 9.97 -2.48 -29.02
N GLY A 249 9.31 -2.02 -30.08
CA GLY A 249 7.92 -2.40 -30.39
C GLY A 249 6.86 -1.63 -29.61
N LEU A 250 7.22 -0.57 -28.87
CA LEU A 250 6.24 0.30 -28.23
C LEU A 250 5.64 1.28 -29.24
N THR A 251 4.31 1.37 -29.23
CA THR A 251 3.53 2.36 -30.00
C THR A 251 3.39 3.71 -29.30
N GLN A 252 3.75 3.77 -28.02
CA GLN A 252 3.68 4.97 -27.19
C GLN A 252 4.89 5.03 -26.26
N ALA A 253 5.55 6.18 -26.22
CA ALA A 253 6.52 6.47 -25.17
C ALA A 253 5.79 6.77 -23.84
N LYS A 254 6.44 6.46 -22.73
CA LYS A 254 5.94 6.75 -21.37
C LYS A 254 6.88 7.74 -20.70
N LEU A 255 6.32 8.85 -20.25
CA LEU A 255 7.03 9.90 -19.54
C LEU A 255 6.55 9.94 -18.08
N CYS A 256 7.48 9.91 -17.13
CA CYS A 256 7.20 10.10 -15.72
C CYS A 256 8.15 11.15 -15.14
N MET A 257 7.60 12.20 -14.58
CA MET A 257 8.35 13.32 -13.98
C MET A 257 8.05 13.35 -12.48
N LEU A 258 9.09 13.46 -11.65
CA LEU A 258 8.99 13.54 -10.21
C LEU A 258 9.62 14.84 -9.72
N PHE A 259 8.90 15.55 -8.84
CA PHE A 259 9.31 16.85 -8.33
C PHE A 259 9.33 16.83 -6.81
N THR A 260 10.43 17.35 -6.23
CA THR A 260 10.50 17.61 -4.80
C THR A 260 9.78 18.91 -4.45
N ARG A 261 9.36 19.06 -3.21
CA ARG A 261 8.62 20.24 -2.73
C ARG A 261 9.33 21.00 -1.61
N GLY A 262 10.58 20.68 -1.30
CA GLY A 262 11.29 21.27 -0.19
C GLY A 262 11.17 20.50 1.13
N THR A 263 11.37 21.17 2.25
CA THR A 263 11.40 20.56 3.58
C THR A 263 10.00 20.30 4.14
N PRO A 264 9.85 19.44 5.17
CA PRO A 264 8.55 19.17 5.80
C PRO A 264 7.87 20.42 6.36
N GLU A 265 8.65 21.38 6.86
CA GLU A 265 8.15 22.62 7.44
C GLU A 265 7.47 23.51 6.39
N ASP A 266 7.92 23.42 5.13
CA ASP A 266 7.39 24.20 4.00
C ASP A 266 6.20 23.52 3.31
N LEU A 267 5.80 22.33 3.76
CA LEU A 267 4.76 21.58 3.10
C LEU A 267 3.37 22.18 3.40
N PRO A 268 2.60 22.59 2.38
CA PRO A 268 1.20 22.96 2.57
C PRO A 268 0.41 21.76 3.09
N SER A 269 -0.74 22.02 3.68
CA SER A 269 -1.62 20.94 4.12
C SER A 269 -1.91 19.97 2.97
N ILE A 270 -2.11 18.69 3.29
CA ILE A 270 -2.41 17.68 2.28
C ILE A 270 -3.65 18.03 1.43
N THR A 271 -4.60 18.75 2.01
CA THR A 271 -5.80 19.22 1.31
C THR A 271 -5.44 20.25 0.24
N VAL A 272 -4.61 21.23 0.57
CA VAL A 272 -4.14 22.23 -0.39
C VAL A 272 -3.39 21.57 -1.54
N MET A 273 -2.53 20.60 -1.22
CA MET A 273 -1.84 19.85 -2.25
C MET A 273 -2.76 19.03 -3.17
N ARG A 274 -3.74 18.38 -2.60
CA ARG A 274 -4.72 17.61 -3.41
C ARG A 274 -5.50 18.54 -4.34
N MET A 275 -5.90 19.72 -3.86
CA MET A 275 -6.54 20.74 -4.70
C MET A 275 -5.61 21.20 -5.81
N ALA A 276 -4.36 21.56 -5.50
CA ALA A 276 -3.39 21.97 -6.52
C ALA A 276 -3.17 20.88 -7.57
N MET A 277 -3.05 19.61 -7.17
CA MET A 277 -2.93 18.49 -8.11
C MET A 277 -4.20 18.28 -8.93
N SER A 278 -5.38 18.50 -8.37
CA SER A 278 -6.64 18.41 -9.10
C SER A 278 -6.69 19.45 -10.21
N VAL A 279 -6.38 20.71 -9.92
CA VAL A 279 -6.29 21.79 -10.92
C VAL A 279 -5.23 21.49 -11.97
N PHE A 280 -4.06 20.99 -11.54
CA PHE A 280 -2.92 20.76 -12.43
C PHE A 280 -3.17 19.62 -13.42
N GLY A 281 -3.49 18.42 -12.93
CA GLY A 281 -3.57 17.23 -13.78
C GLY A 281 -4.45 16.11 -13.21
N GLY A 282 -5.31 16.38 -12.22
CA GLY A 282 -6.08 15.34 -11.53
C GLY A 282 -7.46 15.05 -12.13
N SER A 283 -7.91 15.85 -13.10
CA SER A 283 -9.24 15.73 -13.70
C SER A 283 -9.22 15.97 -15.20
N THR A 284 -10.37 15.72 -15.87
CA THR A 284 -10.58 16.03 -17.28
C THR A 284 -10.71 17.54 -17.55
N THR A 285 -10.91 18.34 -16.52
CA THR A 285 -10.95 19.81 -16.58
C THR A 285 -9.62 20.46 -16.20
N SER A 286 -8.62 19.68 -15.82
CA SER A 286 -7.31 20.15 -15.38
C SER A 286 -6.49 20.81 -16.49
N ARG A 287 -5.49 21.62 -16.11
CA ARG A 287 -4.61 22.33 -17.05
C ARG A 287 -3.86 21.38 -17.96
N LEU A 288 -3.28 20.28 -17.44
CA LEU A 288 -2.58 19.31 -18.26
C LEU A 288 -3.51 18.64 -19.28
N PHE A 289 -4.72 18.29 -18.86
CA PHE A 289 -5.68 17.69 -19.78
C PHE A 289 -6.08 18.67 -20.88
N ARG A 290 -6.51 19.89 -20.53
CA ARG A 290 -7.00 20.88 -21.51
C ARG A 290 -5.88 21.41 -22.41
N ASN A 291 -4.71 21.72 -21.86
CA ASN A 291 -3.68 22.46 -22.58
C ASN A 291 -2.65 21.56 -23.27
N VAL A 292 -2.25 20.44 -22.62
CA VAL A 292 -1.23 19.54 -23.16
C VAL A 292 -1.87 18.44 -24.01
N ARG A 293 -2.95 17.82 -23.51
CA ARG A 293 -3.61 16.73 -24.24
C ARG A 293 -4.55 17.26 -25.33
N GLU A 294 -5.53 18.10 -24.99
CA GLU A 294 -6.58 18.51 -25.95
C GLU A 294 -6.08 19.56 -26.95
N LYS A 295 -5.54 20.68 -26.47
CA LYS A 295 -5.14 21.78 -27.36
C LYS A 295 -3.90 21.48 -28.18
N GLN A 296 -2.88 20.86 -27.58
CA GLN A 296 -1.60 20.59 -28.25
C GLN A 296 -1.52 19.18 -28.83
N SER A 297 -2.41 18.27 -28.44
CA SER A 297 -2.42 16.87 -28.89
C SER A 297 -1.07 16.17 -28.73
N LEU A 298 -0.34 16.48 -27.64
CA LEU A 298 1.01 15.94 -27.38
C LEU A 298 0.97 14.56 -26.71
N CYS A 299 -0.14 14.20 -26.09
CA CYS A 299 -0.24 12.98 -25.31
C CYS A 299 -1.63 12.35 -25.35
N TYR A 300 -1.68 11.05 -25.15
CA TYR A 300 -2.92 10.28 -25.03
C TYR A 300 -3.55 10.41 -23.62
N TYR A 301 -2.70 10.53 -22.61
CA TYR A 301 -3.07 10.90 -21.26
C TYR A 301 -1.94 11.72 -20.64
N CYS A 302 -2.29 12.61 -19.74
CA CYS A 302 -1.35 13.36 -18.93
C CYS A 302 -2.04 13.66 -17.59
N GLY A 303 -1.46 13.20 -16.50
CA GLY A 303 -2.05 13.36 -15.17
C GLY A 303 -1.01 13.67 -14.11
N SER A 304 -1.45 14.32 -13.03
CA SER A 304 -0.62 14.59 -11.87
C SER A 304 -1.16 13.99 -10.59
N SER A 305 -0.26 13.65 -9.67
CA SER A 305 -0.62 13.16 -8.35
C SER A 305 0.43 13.59 -7.31
N ALA A 306 0.03 13.65 -6.04
CA ALA A 306 0.93 13.87 -4.92
C ALA A 306 1.19 12.57 -4.18
N LEU A 307 2.45 12.22 -4.02
CA LEU A 307 2.88 11.11 -3.19
C LEU A 307 2.89 11.57 -1.72
N ARG A 308 1.77 11.32 -1.05
CA ARG A 308 1.43 11.90 0.27
C ARG A 308 2.52 11.76 1.31
N ALA A 309 3.20 10.63 1.32
CA ALA A 309 4.12 10.30 2.40
C ALA A 309 5.53 10.90 2.23
N THR A 310 5.91 11.25 1.02
CA THR A 310 7.23 11.84 0.71
C THR A 310 7.14 13.28 0.23
N GLY A 311 5.91 13.78 0.07
CA GLY A 311 5.71 15.13 -0.42
C GLY A 311 6.14 15.35 -1.87
N VAL A 312 6.36 14.29 -2.61
CA VAL A 312 6.77 14.34 -4.02
C VAL A 312 5.53 14.50 -4.91
N MET A 313 5.61 15.41 -5.86
CA MET A 313 4.65 15.50 -6.95
C MET A 313 5.11 14.62 -8.11
N MET A 314 4.18 13.92 -8.73
CA MET A 314 4.43 13.08 -9.88
C MET A 314 3.50 13.49 -11.02
N VAL A 315 4.06 13.56 -12.23
CA VAL A 315 3.31 13.65 -13.49
C VAL A 315 3.62 12.40 -14.29
N ASP A 316 2.61 11.73 -14.83
CA ASP A 316 2.79 10.65 -15.77
C ASP A 316 1.98 10.86 -17.05
N SER A 317 2.59 10.53 -18.18
CA SER A 317 2.02 10.80 -19.49
C SER A 317 2.37 9.70 -20.49
N GLY A 318 1.46 9.46 -21.44
CA GLY A 318 1.70 8.63 -22.61
C GLY A 318 1.78 9.49 -23.86
N VAL A 319 2.95 9.58 -24.46
CA VAL A 319 3.22 10.49 -25.58
C VAL A 319 3.51 9.71 -26.87
N GLU A 320 3.39 10.38 -28.00
CA GLU A 320 3.83 9.85 -29.27
C GLU A 320 5.37 9.78 -29.29
N PRO A 321 5.97 8.67 -29.75
CA PRO A 321 7.42 8.55 -29.85
C PRO A 321 8.05 9.71 -30.65
N GLY A 322 9.11 10.30 -30.10
CA GLY A 322 9.80 11.46 -30.66
C GLY A 322 9.22 12.82 -30.25
N ARG A 323 8.13 12.85 -29.46
CA ARG A 323 7.53 14.10 -28.94
C ARG A 323 7.73 14.28 -27.44
N GLU A 324 8.58 13.47 -26.81
CA GLU A 324 8.80 13.46 -25.35
C GLU A 324 9.28 14.84 -24.85
N ALA A 325 10.27 15.44 -25.53
CA ALA A 325 10.79 16.75 -25.14
C ALA A 325 9.76 17.88 -25.29
N GLN A 326 8.88 17.78 -26.29
CA GLN A 326 7.80 18.76 -26.45
C GLN A 326 6.76 18.65 -25.34
N ALA A 327 6.40 17.40 -24.99
CA ALA A 327 5.45 17.14 -23.91
C ALA A 327 6.03 17.58 -22.55
N GLU A 328 7.29 17.28 -22.29
CA GLU A 328 8.00 17.74 -21.09
C GLU A 328 7.98 19.28 -20.98
N ALA A 329 8.37 19.99 -22.04
CA ALA A 329 8.37 21.46 -22.06
C ALA A 329 6.96 22.03 -21.83
N ALA A 330 5.93 21.41 -22.43
CA ALA A 330 4.54 21.85 -22.24
C ALA A 330 4.07 21.60 -20.78
N ILE A 331 4.40 20.46 -20.18
CA ILE A 331 4.08 20.15 -18.78
C ILE A 331 4.77 21.14 -17.82
N LEU A 332 6.08 21.42 -18.05
CA LEU A 332 6.83 22.37 -17.23
C LEU A 332 6.29 23.80 -17.36
N LYS A 333 5.84 24.19 -18.56
CA LYS A 333 5.20 25.48 -18.77
C LYS A 333 3.92 25.59 -17.96
N GLU A 334 3.03 24.59 -18.02
CA GLU A 334 1.77 24.60 -17.26
C GLU A 334 2.03 24.57 -15.73
N LEU A 335 3.09 23.90 -15.28
CA LEU A 335 3.50 23.93 -13.87
C LEU A 335 3.94 25.33 -13.46
N ASN A 336 4.80 26.00 -14.27
CA ASN A 336 5.22 27.35 -14.02
C ASN A 336 4.04 28.33 -14.00
N ASP A 337 3.12 28.22 -14.96
CA ASP A 337 1.93 29.05 -15.04
C ASP A 337 0.99 28.83 -13.84
N LEU A 338 0.94 27.62 -13.28
CA LEU A 338 0.21 27.34 -12.05
C LEU A 338 0.86 27.98 -10.82
N CYS A 339 2.21 28.01 -10.76
CA CYS A 339 2.95 28.57 -9.63
C CYS A 339 2.97 30.11 -9.63
N THR A 340 2.92 30.74 -10.79
CA THR A 340 3.10 32.20 -10.95
C THR A 340 1.84 32.95 -11.31
N GLY A 341 0.84 32.26 -11.86
CA GLY A 341 -0.43 32.83 -12.31
C GLY A 341 -1.60 32.60 -11.35
N PRO A 342 -2.71 33.24 -11.60
CA PRO A 342 -3.93 33.01 -10.81
C PRO A 342 -4.55 31.65 -11.10
N ILE A 343 -5.19 31.06 -10.09
CA ILE A 343 -6.16 29.98 -10.25
C ILE A 343 -7.54 30.64 -10.36
N THR A 344 -8.29 30.34 -11.40
CA THR A 344 -9.62 30.95 -11.63
C THR A 344 -10.68 30.29 -10.73
N GLU A 345 -11.79 31.03 -10.50
CA GLU A 345 -12.93 30.46 -9.76
C GLU A 345 -13.49 29.20 -10.44
N GLN A 346 -13.56 29.23 -11.78
CA GLN A 346 -14.00 28.05 -12.55
C GLN A 346 -13.09 26.83 -12.33
N GLU A 347 -11.77 26.99 -12.31
CA GLU A 347 -10.84 25.89 -12.02
C GLU A 347 -11.02 25.34 -10.60
N MET A 348 -11.36 26.20 -9.64
CA MET A 348 -11.65 25.78 -8.27
C MET A 348 -12.98 25.03 -8.17
N ASP A 349 -14.02 25.50 -8.88
CA ASP A 349 -15.32 24.84 -8.90
C ASP A 349 -15.28 23.49 -9.60
N ASP A 350 -14.53 23.38 -10.70
CA ASP A 350 -14.31 22.11 -11.41
C ASP A 350 -13.58 21.05 -10.55
N CYS A 351 -12.97 21.46 -9.42
CA CYS A 351 -12.25 20.58 -8.50
C CYS A 351 -13.04 20.19 -7.23
N ARG A 352 -14.22 20.75 -7.02
CA ARG A 352 -15.11 20.46 -5.88
C ARG A 352 -15.99 19.26 -6.13
#